data_ebf83053d03718706d361326c258549e
#
_entry.id   ebf83053d03718706d361326c258549e
#
_cell.length_a   1.000
_cell.length_b   1.000
_cell.length_c   1.000
_cell.angle_alpha   90.00
_cell.angle_beta   90.00
_cell.angle_gamma   90.00
#
_symmetry.space_group_name_H-M   'P 1'
#
loop_
_entity.id
_entity.type
_entity.pdbx_description
1 polymer ?
#
loop_
_entity_poly.entity_id
_entity_poly.type
_entity_poly.pdbx_seq_one_letter_code
_entity_poly.pdbx_strand_id
1 'polypeptide(L)'
;MSNRRIVVLGGGESGSGAAVLAKLKGFDVWLSDMGAIKDKYKQLLDSYGVQWEEKTHTEEKILAADEVIKSPGIPDKAPIMQKIARLNIPVISEIEFAGRYTDAKMVCITGSNGKTTTTLLTYHILQSAGLNVGLAGNVGKSLALQVATEHHDVYVIELSSFQLDNMYEFKANVAVIMNITPDH
;
A
#
# COMPACT_ATOMS: atom_id res chain seq x y z
N MET A 1 7.86 25.05 9.00
CA MET A 1 7.55 23.78 9.67
C MET A 1 8.17 22.70 8.80
N SER A 2 9.03 21.83 9.32
CA SER A 2 9.56 20.71 8.52
C SER A 2 8.38 19.79 8.21
N ASN A 3 8.14 19.51 6.93
CA ASN A 3 7.14 18.53 6.54
C ASN A 3 7.57 17.17 7.10
N ARG A 4 6.62 16.46 7.70
CA ARG A 4 6.83 15.06 8.16
C ARG A 4 7.33 14.22 6.99
N ARG A 5 8.38 13.42 7.23
CA ARG A 5 9.05 12.62 6.20
C ARG A 5 8.49 11.20 6.16
N ILE A 6 7.98 10.82 5.00
CA ILE A 6 7.54 9.46 4.70
C ILE A 6 8.56 8.81 3.78
N VAL A 7 9.05 7.64 4.17
CA VAL A 7 9.86 6.80 3.29
C VAL A 7 9.04 5.61 2.84
N VAL A 8 9.07 5.34 1.54
CA VAL A 8 8.40 4.20 0.94
C VAL A 8 9.45 3.17 0.51
N LEU A 9 9.36 1.96 1.01
CA LEU A 9 10.20 0.85 0.62
C LEU A 9 9.48 -0.05 -0.40
N GLY A 10 10.10 -0.15 -1.59
CA GLY A 10 9.59 -0.87 -2.75
C GLY A 10 8.89 0.05 -3.75
N GLY A 11 9.33 0.00 -5.02
CA GLY A 11 8.87 0.82 -6.15
C GLY A 11 7.89 0.11 -7.09
N GLY A 12 7.16 -0.89 -6.58
CA GLY A 12 6.08 -1.57 -7.32
C GLY A 12 4.75 -0.81 -7.26
N GLU A 13 3.66 -1.49 -7.59
CA GLU A 13 2.30 -0.92 -7.65
C GLU A 13 1.90 -0.23 -6.33
N SER A 14 1.98 -0.96 -5.20
CA SER A 14 1.60 -0.44 -3.88
C SER A 14 2.48 0.72 -3.44
N GLY A 15 3.81 0.56 -3.55
CA GLY A 15 4.74 1.59 -3.08
C GLY A 15 4.66 2.87 -3.91
N SER A 16 4.59 2.77 -5.23
CA SER A 16 4.44 3.95 -6.08
C SER A 16 3.12 4.68 -5.80
N GLY A 17 2.02 3.94 -5.60
CA GLY A 17 0.74 4.55 -5.22
C GLY A 17 0.79 5.23 -3.85
N ALA A 18 1.40 4.59 -2.85
CA ALA A 18 1.58 5.19 -1.53
C ALA A 18 2.44 6.47 -1.58
N ALA A 19 3.51 6.47 -2.38
CA ALA A 19 4.37 7.64 -2.54
C ALA A 19 3.63 8.82 -3.19
N VAL A 20 2.80 8.56 -4.19
CA VAL A 20 1.96 9.59 -4.84
C VAL A 20 0.95 10.15 -3.84
N LEU A 21 0.25 9.31 -3.09
CA LEU A 21 -0.70 9.76 -2.08
C LEU A 21 0.00 10.62 -1.02
N ALA A 22 1.12 10.15 -0.49
CA ALA A 22 1.88 10.90 0.51
C ALA A 22 2.32 12.27 -0.03
N LYS A 23 2.80 12.32 -1.27
CA LYS A 23 3.20 13.57 -1.92
C LYS A 23 2.03 14.55 -2.05
N LEU A 24 0.87 14.09 -2.49
CA LEU A 24 -0.33 14.90 -2.61
C LEU A 24 -0.88 15.37 -1.25
N LYS A 25 -0.60 14.64 -0.17
CA LYS A 25 -0.93 15.06 1.20
C LYS A 25 0.12 16.01 1.82
N GLY A 26 1.14 16.40 1.07
CA GLY A 26 2.12 17.42 1.48
C GLY A 26 3.28 16.88 2.31
N PHE A 27 3.53 15.59 2.33
CA PHE A 27 4.69 15.00 2.99
C PHE A 27 5.99 15.22 2.21
N ASP A 28 7.13 15.20 2.91
CA ASP A 28 8.44 14.98 2.29
C ASP A 28 8.59 13.48 2.01
N VAL A 29 8.65 13.10 0.73
CA VAL A 29 8.57 11.70 0.32
C VAL A 29 9.87 11.26 -0.35
N TRP A 30 10.40 10.13 0.13
CA TRP A 30 11.50 9.40 -0.49
C TRP A 30 11.11 7.95 -0.75
N LEU A 31 11.22 7.48 -2.00
CA LEU A 31 10.98 6.08 -2.34
C LEU A 31 12.31 5.38 -2.62
N SER A 32 12.50 4.20 -2.06
CA SER A 32 13.72 3.41 -2.23
C SER A 32 13.41 1.95 -2.56
N ASP A 33 14.07 1.41 -3.59
CA ASP A 33 13.94 0.01 -4.02
C ASP A 33 15.31 -0.63 -4.25
N MET A 34 15.55 -1.82 -3.67
CA MET A 34 16.77 -2.60 -3.93
C MET A 34 16.81 -3.21 -5.34
N GLY A 35 15.66 -3.39 -5.96
CA GLY A 35 15.52 -3.85 -7.34
C GLY A 35 15.43 -2.71 -8.34
N ALA A 36 15.21 -3.07 -9.61
CA ALA A 36 14.90 -2.11 -10.64
C ALA A 36 13.41 -1.76 -10.62
N ILE A 37 13.10 -0.48 -10.62
CA ILE A 37 11.72 0.01 -10.73
C ILE A 37 11.30 -0.03 -12.19
N LYS A 38 10.10 -0.56 -12.47
CA LYS A 38 9.56 -0.58 -13.84
C LYS A 38 9.30 0.84 -14.36
N ASP A 39 9.57 1.08 -15.63
CA ASP A 39 9.49 2.42 -16.24
C ASP A 39 8.13 3.10 -16.03
N LYS A 40 7.03 2.35 -16.08
CA LYS A 40 5.69 2.89 -15.80
C LYS A 40 5.56 3.53 -14.40
N TYR A 41 6.25 2.96 -13.39
CA TYR A 41 6.25 3.49 -12.03
C TYR A 41 7.20 4.67 -11.88
N LYS A 42 8.36 4.65 -12.56
CA LYS A 42 9.26 5.81 -12.62
C LYS A 42 8.54 7.02 -13.22
N GLN A 43 7.87 6.84 -14.37
CA GLN A 43 7.07 7.87 -14.99
C GLN A 43 5.97 8.41 -14.08
N LEU A 44 5.29 7.53 -13.35
CA LEU A 44 4.29 7.92 -12.35
C LEU A 44 4.93 8.77 -11.23
N LEU A 45 6.01 8.30 -10.63
CA LEU A 45 6.72 9.00 -9.55
C LEU A 45 7.23 10.37 -10.02
N ASP A 46 7.83 10.44 -11.20
CA ASP A 46 8.34 11.68 -11.80
C ASP A 46 7.22 12.69 -12.08
N SER A 47 6.06 12.21 -12.56
CA SER A 47 4.90 13.08 -12.85
C SER A 47 4.33 13.78 -11.62
N TYR A 48 4.51 13.18 -10.43
CA TYR A 48 4.11 13.78 -9.14
C TYR A 48 5.29 14.42 -8.37
N GLY A 49 6.48 14.45 -8.96
CA GLY A 49 7.68 15.02 -8.32
C GLY A 49 8.12 14.28 -7.06
N VAL A 50 7.91 12.97 -7.02
CA VAL A 50 8.41 12.09 -5.98
C VAL A 50 9.88 11.78 -6.24
N GLN A 51 10.73 11.96 -5.25
CA GLN A 51 12.13 11.56 -5.32
C GLN A 51 12.25 10.07 -5.03
N TRP A 52 13.06 9.38 -5.82
CA TRP A 52 13.24 7.94 -5.69
C TRP A 52 14.67 7.48 -6.01
N GLU A 53 15.00 6.27 -5.58
CA GLU A 53 16.21 5.54 -5.95
C GLU A 53 15.89 4.07 -6.25
N GLU A 54 16.72 3.43 -7.06
CA GLU A 54 16.63 2.01 -7.37
C GLU A 54 17.98 1.32 -7.28
N LYS A 55 17.97 -0.02 -7.12
CA LYS A 55 19.17 -0.89 -7.01
C LYS A 55 20.07 -0.54 -5.82
N THR A 56 19.55 0.17 -4.87
CA THR A 56 20.25 0.60 -3.67
C THR A 56 19.28 1.02 -2.57
N HIS A 57 19.78 1.11 -1.34
CA HIS A 57 19.15 1.77 -0.22
C HIS A 57 20.13 2.76 0.39
N THR A 58 19.87 4.06 0.20
CA THR A 58 20.62 5.11 0.91
C THR A 58 20.12 5.18 2.35
N GLU A 59 20.80 4.47 3.24
CA GLU A 59 20.36 4.29 4.63
C GLU A 59 20.09 5.61 5.36
N GLU A 60 20.94 6.61 5.20
CA GLU A 60 20.75 7.92 5.83
C GLU A 60 19.41 8.55 5.48
N LYS A 61 18.99 8.42 4.23
CA LYS A 61 17.68 8.93 3.77
C LYS A 61 16.52 8.15 4.33
N ILE A 62 16.67 6.80 4.42
CA ILE A 62 15.64 5.91 4.92
C ILE A 62 15.48 6.05 6.43
N LEU A 63 16.59 6.08 7.18
CA LEU A 63 16.55 6.15 8.64
C LEU A 63 16.20 7.54 9.17
N ALA A 64 16.14 8.57 8.33
CA ALA A 64 15.60 9.88 8.65
C ALA A 64 14.06 9.97 8.55
N ALA A 65 13.36 8.85 8.34
CA ALA A 65 11.91 8.82 8.22
C ALA A 65 11.22 9.03 9.58
N ASP A 66 10.10 9.75 9.55
CA ASP A 66 9.15 9.77 10.67
C ASP A 66 8.22 8.55 10.64
N GLU A 67 7.98 7.98 9.45
CA GLU A 67 7.19 6.78 9.23
C GLU A 67 7.62 6.10 7.92
N VAL A 68 7.60 4.78 7.91
CA VAL A 68 7.95 3.97 6.72
C VAL A 68 6.72 3.24 6.22
N ILE A 69 6.46 3.33 4.91
CA ILE A 69 5.46 2.50 4.23
C ILE A 69 6.20 1.35 3.55
N LYS A 70 5.92 0.12 3.95
CA LYS A 70 6.59 -1.08 3.47
C LYS A 70 5.73 -1.83 2.44
N SER A 71 6.30 -2.12 1.26
CA SER A 71 5.68 -3.05 0.32
C SER A 71 5.64 -4.48 0.89
N PRO A 72 4.55 -5.25 0.66
CA PRO A 72 4.35 -6.56 1.29
C PRO A 72 5.43 -7.60 0.92
N GLY A 73 6.11 -7.44 -0.22
CA GLY A 73 7.20 -8.33 -0.65
C GLY A 73 8.53 -8.17 0.09
N ILE A 74 8.69 -7.17 0.95
CA ILE A 74 9.94 -6.93 1.69
C ILE A 74 9.89 -7.69 3.02
N PRO A 75 10.78 -8.68 3.24
CA PRO A 75 10.78 -9.46 4.47
C PRO A 75 11.30 -8.64 5.66
N ASP A 76 10.75 -8.85 6.85
CA ASP A 76 11.17 -8.13 8.07
C ASP A 76 12.62 -8.43 8.48
N LYS A 77 13.15 -9.56 8.04
CA LYS A 77 14.57 -9.91 8.21
C LYS A 77 15.55 -9.15 7.29
N ALA A 78 15.06 -8.35 6.35
CA ALA A 78 15.91 -7.54 5.50
C ALA A 78 16.79 -6.58 6.35
N PRO A 79 18.07 -6.38 6.01
CA PRO A 79 18.99 -5.56 6.83
C PRO A 79 18.45 -4.16 7.14
N ILE A 80 17.82 -3.52 6.17
CA ILE A 80 17.24 -2.19 6.36
C ILE A 80 16.07 -2.22 7.35
N MET A 81 15.21 -3.25 7.30
CA MET A 81 14.08 -3.40 8.23
C MET A 81 14.55 -3.60 9.67
N GLN A 82 15.65 -4.35 9.89
CA GLN A 82 16.22 -4.50 11.21
C GLN A 82 16.75 -3.17 11.77
N LYS A 83 17.33 -2.31 10.91
CA LYS A 83 17.79 -0.97 11.33
C LYS A 83 16.61 -0.05 11.68
N ILE A 84 15.58 -0.06 10.87
CA ILE A 84 14.32 0.67 11.12
C ILE A 84 13.73 0.26 12.47
N ALA A 85 13.64 -1.05 12.73
CA ALA A 85 13.12 -1.57 13.99
C ALA A 85 13.96 -1.16 15.20
N ARG A 86 15.30 -1.16 15.11
CA ARG A 86 16.19 -0.70 16.19
C ARG A 86 16.01 0.78 16.55
N LEU A 87 15.63 1.59 15.59
CA LEU A 87 15.35 3.00 15.78
C LEU A 87 13.90 3.30 16.16
N ASN A 88 13.07 2.25 16.29
CA ASN A 88 11.63 2.37 16.58
C ASN A 88 10.89 3.25 15.59
N ILE A 89 11.30 3.27 14.32
CA ILE A 89 10.58 4.01 13.27
C ILE A 89 9.31 3.23 12.94
N PRO A 90 8.12 3.84 12.99
CA PRO A 90 6.87 3.17 12.67
C PRO A 90 6.86 2.64 11.23
N VAL A 91 6.40 1.40 11.06
CA VAL A 91 6.27 0.76 9.75
C VAL A 91 4.81 0.38 9.53
N ILE A 92 4.24 0.79 8.42
CA ILE A 92 2.85 0.52 8.06
C ILE A 92 2.74 -0.03 6.64
N SER A 93 1.60 -0.65 6.33
CA SER A 93 1.27 -1.06 4.96
C SER A 93 0.72 0.10 4.13
N GLU A 94 0.72 -0.07 2.81
CA GLU A 94 0.04 0.85 1.89
C GLU A 94 -1.46 0.96 2.18
N ILE A 95 -2.10 -0.14 2.54
CA ILE A 95 -3.54 -0.19 2.88
C ILE A 95 -3.83 0.62 4.16
N GLU A 96 -3.01 0.43 5.20
CA GLU A 96 -3.08 1.22 6.43
C GLU A 96 -2.95 2.71 6.15
N PHE A 97 -1.96 3.10 5.32
CA PHE A 97 -1.74 4.49 4.97
C PHE A 97 -2.91 5.07 4.18
N ALA A 98 -3.38 4.36 3.14
CA ALA A 98 -4.47 4.81 2.29
C ALA A 98 -5.79 4.98 3.07
N GLY A 99 -6.06 4.08 4.00
CA GLY A 99 -7.27 4.11 4.82
C GLY A 99 -7.42 5.38 5.67
N ARG A 100 -6.33 6.09 5.96
CA ARG A 100 -6.34 7.37 6.70
C ARG A 100 -6.90 8.54 5.88
N TYR A 101 -7.02 8.39 4.55
CA TYR A 101 -7.33 9.49 3.63
C TYR A 101 -8.60 9.28 2.80
N THR A 102 -9.43 8.34 3.19
CA THR A 102 -10.71 8.09 2.53
C THR A 102 -11.79 7.69 3.54
N ASP A 103 -12.99 8.14 3.31
CA ASP A 103 -14.19 7.77 4.08
C ASP A 103 -15.02 6.68 3.36
N ALA A 104 -14.52 6.17 2.22
CA ALA A 104 -15.19 5.13 1.44
C ALA A 104 -15.37 3.85 2.29
N LYS A 105 -16.43 3.11 2.03
CA LYS A 105 -16.65 1.81 2.67
C LYS A 105 -15.65 0.78 2.16
N MET A 106 -15.08 0.00 3.07
CA MET A 106 -14.08 -1.02 2.79
C MET A 106 -14.69 -2.42 2.94
N VAL A 107 -14.73 -3.17 1.83
CA VAL A 107 -15.08 -4.59 1.79
C VAL A 107 -13.79 -5.37 1.56
N CYS A 108 -13.26 -6.01 2.60
CA CYS A 108 -11.96 -6.68 2.57
C CYS A 108 -12.13 -8.20 2.55
N ILE A 109 -11.42 -8.85 1.65
CA ILE A 109 -11.51 -10.31 1.44
C ILE A 109 -10.10 -10.90 1.52
N THR A 110 -9.94 -11.88 2.41
CA THR A 110 -8.69 -12.62 2.59
C THR A 110 -8.94 -14.12 2.75
N GLY A 111 -7.89 -14.91 2.92
CA GLY A 111 -7.92 -16.37 3.11
C GLY A 111 -6.86 -17.07 2.28
N SER A 112 -6.68 -18.37 2.45
CA SER A 112 -5.72 -19.18 1.67
C SER A 112 -6.16 -19.29 0.22
N ASN A 113 -7.40 -19.67 -0.04
CA ASN A 113 -7.95 -19.94 -1.37
C ASN A 113 -9.25 -19.18 -1.65
N GLY A 114 -9.52 -18.88 -2.93
CA GLY A 114 -10.78 -18.28 -3.40
C GLY A 114 -10.85 -16.74 -3.29
N LYS A 115 -9.85 -16.08 -2.73
CA LYS A 115 -9.80 -14.61 -2.57
C LYS A 115 -10.14 -13.87 -3.86
N THR A 116 -9.37 -14.10 -4.91
CA THR A 116 -9.48 -13.36 -6.17
C THR A 116 -10.86 -13.54 -6.82
N THR A 117 -11.36 -14.78 -6.88
CA THR A 117 -12.68 -15.06 -7.46
C THR A 117 -13.79 -14.33 -6.68
N THR A 118 -13.76 -14.40 -5.36
CA THR A 118 -14.77 -13.75 -4.50
C THR A 118 -14.65 -12.24 -4.57
N THR A 119 -13.45 -11.69 -4.58
CA THR A 119 -13.21 -10.24 -4.71
C THR A 119 -13.75 -9.71 -6.04
N LEU A 120 -13.42 -10.37 -7.15
CA LEU A 120 -13.89 -9.97 -8.48
C LEU A 120 -15.41 -10.11 -8.63
N LEU A 121 -15.99 -11.18 -8.08
CA LEU A 121 -17.44 -11.38 -8.08
C LEU A 121 -18.15 -10.29 -7.26
N THR A 122 -17.65 -10.00 -6.06
CA THR A 122 -18.20 -8.94 -5.20
C THR A 122 -18.12 -7.58 -5.89
N TYR A 123 -16.96 -7.26 -6.46
CA TYR A 123 -16.77 -6.03 -7.24
C TYR A 123 -17.80 -5.95 -8.40
N HIS A 124 -17.93 -7.02 -9.19
CA HIS A 124 -18.86 -7.09 -10.31
C HIS A 124 -20.32 -6.87 -9.87
N ILE A 125 -20.73 -7.52 -8.79
CA ILE A 125 -22.12 -7.39 -8.26
C ILE A 125 -22.39 -5.94 -7.84
N LEU A 126 -21.49 -5.33 -7.08
CA LEU A 126 -21.67 -3.96 -6.62
C LEU A 126 -21.66 -2.95 -7.76
N GLN A 127 -20.76 -3.15 -8.75
CA GLN A 127 -20.72 -2.33 -9.96
C GLN A 127 -22.00 -2.48 -10.80
N SER A 128 -22.49 -3.71 -10.97
CA SER A 128 -23.75 -3.98 -11.71
C SER A 128 -24.97 -3.40 -11.01
N ALA A 129 -24.92 -3.22 -9.68
CA ALA A 129 -25.94 -2.53 -8.91
C ALA A 129 -25.86 -0.99 -9.02
N GLY A 130 -24.95 -0.46 -9.84
CA GLY A 130 -24.79 0.98 -10.08
C GLY A 130 -23.99 1.73 -9.01
N LEU A 131 -23.30 1.04 -8.13
CA LEU A 131 -22.44 1.67 -7.11
C LEU A 131 -21.12 2.14 -7.73
N ASN A 132 -20.58 3.25 -7.23
CA ASN A 132 -19.24 3.72 -7.57
C ASN A 132 -18.20 2.96 -6.75
N VAL A 133 -17.65 1.89 -7.35
CA VAL A 133 -16.80 0.91 -6.66
C VAL A 133 -15.40 0.88 -7.24
N GLY A 134 -14.39 0.95 -6.38
CA GLY A 134 -12.98 0.69 -6.70
C GLY A 134 -12.58 -0.75 -6.36
N LEU A 135 -11.70 -1.33 -7.19
CA LEU A 135 -11.07 -2.64 -6.96
C LEU A 135 -9.60 -2.44 -6.61
N ALA A 136 -9.19 -2.91 -5.44
CA ALA A 136 -7.85 -2.63 -4.92
C ALA A 136 -7.21 -3.81 -4.17
N GLY A 137 -5.95 -3.63 -3.80
CA GLY A 137 -5.18 -4.59 -3.01
C GLY A 137 -4.31 -5.51 -3.85
N ASN A 138 -4.32 -6.81 -3.56
CA ASN A 138 -3.53 -7.81 -4.29
C ASN A 138 -4.02 -8.03 -5.73
N VAL A 139 -5.25 -7.66 -6.02
CA VAL A 139 -5.85 -7.60 -7.37
C VAL A 139 -6.37 -6.19 -7.60
N GLY A 140 -6.39 -5.75 -8.84
CA GLY A 140 -6.78 -4.39 -9.21
C GLY A 140 -5.59 -3.41 -9.15
N LYS A 141 -5.85 -2.18 -8.72
CA LYS A 141 -4.84 -1.13 -8.57
C LYS A 141 -4.47 -0.92 -7.10
N SER A 142 -3.37 -0.21 -6.85
CA SER A 142 -3.04 0.29 -5.51
C SER A 142 -4.22 1.07 -4.91
N LEU A 143 -4.59 0.77 -3.67
CA LEU A 143 -5.60 1.53 -2.94
C LEU A 143 -5.17 2.99 -2.78
N ALA A 144 -3.90 3.21 -2.40
CA ALA A 144 -3.37 4.54 -2.20
C ALA A 144 -3.40 5.38 -3.49
N LEU A 145 -3.09 4.79 -4.64
CA LEU A 145 -3.17 5.51 -5.92
C LEU A 145 -4.60 5.89 -6.25
N GLN A 146 -5.56 4.99 -6.07
CA GLN A 146 -6.97 5.30 -6.30
C GLN A 146 -7.48 6.39 -5.34
N VAL A 147 -7.15 6.30 -4.04
CA VAL A 147 -7.50 7.35 -3.06
C VAL A 147 -6.87 8.70 -3.41
N ALA A 148 -5.71 8.70 -4.06
CA ALA A 148 -5.01 9.91 -4.48
C ALA A 148 -5.63 10.57 -5.73
N THR A 149 -6.14 9.77 -6.66
CA THR A 149 -6.45 10.21 -8.03
C THR A 149 -7.89 9.94 -8.49
N GLU A 150 -8.62 9.12 -7.77
CA GLU A 150 -9.98 8.71 -8.09
C GLU A 150 -10.88 8.94 -6.86
N HIS A 151 -12.19 8.91 -7.06
CA HIS A 151 -13.15 8.95 -5.97
C HIS A 151 -14.09 7.77 -6.09
N HIS A 152 -14.13 6.93 -5.05
CA HIS A 152 -15.07 5.81 -4.95
C HIS A 152 -15.80 5.85 -3.61
N ASP A 153 -17.05 5.38 -3.61
CA ASP A 153 -17.88 5.28 -2.40
C ASP A 153 -17.62 3.98 -1.64
N VAL A 154 -17.17 2.96 -2.39
CA VAL A 154 -16.86 1.63 -1.86
C VAL A 154 -15.58 1.11 -2.50
N TYR A 155 -14.71 0.48 -1.72
CA TYR A 155 -13.59 -0.31 -2.23
C TYR A 155 -13.80 -1.79 -1.90
N VAL A 156 -13.63 -2.66 -2.89
CA VAL A 156 -13.49 -4.10 -2.69
C VAL A 156 -12.00 -4.42 -2.76
N ILE A 157 -11.46 -4.95 -1.67
CA ILE A 157 -10.02 -5.06 -1.46
C ILE A 157 -9.66 -6.52 -1.22
N GLU A 158 -8.82 -7.08 -2.10
CA GLU A 158 -8.18 -8.36 -1.83
C GLU A 158 -6.95 -8.15 -0.94
N LEU A 159 -6.90 -8.83 0.19
CA LEU A 159 -5.76 -8.77 1.11
C LEU A 159 -5.02 -10.10 1.15
N SER A 160 -3.71 -10.06 0.88
CA SER A 160 -2.81 -11.17 1.19
C SER A 160 -2.41 -11.15 2.67
N SER A 161 -1.93 -12.30 3.19
CA SER A 161 -1.40 -12.36 4.56
C SER A 161 -0.30 -11.33 4.83
N PHE A 162 0.60 -11.12 3.86
CA PHE A 162 1.68 -10.14 3.99
C PHE A 162 1.22 -8.68 4.03
N GLN A 163 0.05 -8.37 3.47
CA GLN A 163 -0.52 -7.02 3.56
C GLN A 163 -1.16 -6.76 4.92
N LEU A 164 -1.58 -7.80 5.62
CA LEU A 164 -2.16 -7.70 6.96
C LEU A 164 -1.10 -7.40 8.04
N ASP A 165 0.17 -7.79 7.82
CA ASP A 165 1.23 -7.73 8.83
C ASP A 165 1.52 -6.31 9.36
N ASN A 166 1.26 -5.26 8.60
CA ASN A 166 1.53 -3.88 9.00
C ASN A 166 0.26 -3.01 8.94
N MET A 167 -0.84 -3.57 9.40
CA MET A 167 -2.12 -2.89 9.56
C MET A 167 -2.47 -2.84 11.05
N TYR A 168 -2.73 -1.64 11.59
CA TYR A 168 -2.89 -1.42 13.03
C TYR A 168 -4.23 -0.75 13.37
N GLU A 169 -4.58 0.31 12.66
CA GLU A 169 -5.77 1.12 12.90
C GLU A 169 -6.83 0.97 11.81
N PHE A 170 -6.41 0.45 10.64
CA PHE A 170 -7.32 0.21 9.52
C PHE A 170 -8.47 -0.73 9.91
N LYS A 171 -9.69 -0.32 9.58
CA LYS A 171 -10.90 -1.12 9.85
C LYS A 171 -11.71 -1.30 8.58
N ALA A 172 -11.98 -2.55 8.23
CA ALA A 172 -12.93 -2.88 7.19
C ALA A 172 -14.38 -2.69 7.70
N ASN A 173 -15.26 -2.17 6.86
CA ASN A 173 -16.70 -2.17 7.14
C ASN A 173 -17.29 -3.57 7.02
N VAL A 174 -16.76 -4.36 6.06
CA VAL A 174 -17.05 -5.79 5.89
C VAL A 174 -15.73 -6.51 5.72
N ALA A 175 -15.48 -7.50 6.55
CA ALA A 175 -14.29 -8.35 6.50
C ALA A 175 -14.69 -9.82 6.29
N VAL A 176 -14.10 -10.46 5.29
CA VAL A 176 -14.34 -11.86 4.94
C VAL A 176 -13.04 -12.64 5.00
N ILE A 177 -13.01 -13.70 5.78
CA ILE A 177 -11.98 -14.73 5.77
C ILE A 177 -12.58 -15.96 5.10
N MET A 178 -12.14 -16.26 3.87
CA MET A 178 -12.70 -17.36 3.08
C MET A 178 -12.41 -18.73 3.69
N ASN A 179 -11.17 -18.95 4.01
CA ASN A 179 -10.67 -20.18 4.64
C ASN A 179 -9.24 -19.96 5.14
N ILE A 180 -8.80 -20.81 6.03
CA ILE A 180 -7.43 -20.87 6.52
C ILE A 180 -6.95 -22.29 6.38
N THR A 181 -5.94 -22.53 5.56
CA THR A 181 -5.30 -23.83 5.36
C THR A 181 -3.81 -23.74 5.70
N PRO A 182 -3.17 -24.82 6.17
CA PRO A 182 -1.76 -24.81 6.59
C PRO A 182 -0.75 -24.79 5.41
N ASP A 183 -1.11 -24.29 4.25
CA ASP A 183 -0.33 -24.37 3.02
C ASP A 183 0.75 -23.27 2.88
N HIS A 184 0.99 -22.51 3.94
CA HIS A 184 1.96 -21.41 3.92
C HIS A 184 2.77 -21.34 5.22
#